data_61684443399e6845a45991335b699abf
#
_entry.id   61684443399e6845a45991335b699abf
#
_cell.length_a   1.000
_cell.length_b   1.000
_cell.length_c   1.000
_cell.angle_alpha   90.00
_cell.angle_beta   90.00
_cell.angle_gamma   90.00
#
_symmetry.space_group_name_H-M   'P 1'
#
loop_
_entity.id
_entity.type
_entity.pdbx_description
1 polymer ?
#
loop_
_entity_poly.entity_id
_entity_poly.type
_entity_poly.pdbx_seq_one_letter_code
_entity_poly.pdbx_strand_id
1 'polypeptide(L)'
;GTHEGVRDSGIGAVILVDGQIDHSTGLLLLREHGAPLEVWTTETVRDDLSSGLPILNVLKHFCGVHWHRIPIDGVEFEIPVLPGVLITALPVEGKPGPYSAHRESPRIGDNIGLIFRDPRSGRQLFYSPGLAAIPPAVARVLNASDCVLVDGTFWSDDEMIRIGVSHKCARDLGHLPQSGPGGMASVLARLPQRTRRILIHINNTNPILDEAGPERAQLAAAGIEVAFDGMEIEL
;
A
#
# COMPACT_ATOMS: atom_id res chain seq x y z
N GLY A 1 -8.84 -22.10 3.18
CA GLY A 1 -9.03 -22.70 1.86
C GLY A 1 -8.28 -24.02 1.80
N THR A 2 -8.93 -25.07 1.30
CA THR A 2 -8.28 -26.35 1.01
C THR A 2 -7.36 -26.17 -0.18
N HIS A 3 -6.06 -26.39 -0.01
CA HIS A 3 -5.10 -26.47 -1.12
C HIS A 3 -5.42 -27.71 -1.95
N GLU A 4 -5.91 -27.53 -3.17
CA GLU A 4 -6.30 -28.64 -4.06
C GLU A 4 -5.13 -29.19 -4.89
N GLY A 5 -3.96 -28.51 -4.90
CA GLY A 5 -2.78 -28.92 -5.65
C GLY A 5 -1.47 -28.54 -4.99
N VAL A 6 -0.40 -29.27 -5.36
CA VAL A 6 0.97 -29.08 -4.82
C VAL A 6 1.55 -27.67 -5.14
N ARG A 7 0.99 -26.99 -6.14
CA ARG A 7 1.43 -25.64 -6.59
C ARG A 7 0.44 -24.54 -6.27
N ASP A 8 -0.69 -24.85 -5.64
CA ASP A 8 -1.67 -23.85 -5.25
C ASP A 8 -1.19 -23.06 -4.04
N SER A 9 -1.45 -21.77 -4.07
CA SER A 9 -1.29 -20.88 -2.93
C SER A 9 -2.67 -20.62 -2.29
N GLY A 10 -2.69 -20.25 -1.01
CA GLY A 10 -3.93 -19.81 -0.35
C GLY A 10 -4.42 -18.42 -0.79
N ILE A 11 -3.80 -17.81 -1.82
CA ILE A 11 -4.12 -16.47 -2.30
C ILE A 11 -5.27 -16.57 -3.29
N GLY A 12 -6.44 -16.07 -2.91
CA GLY A 12 -7.63 -16.08 -3.76
C GLY A 12 -7.78 -14.84 -4.65
N ALA A 13 -7.13 -13.72 -4.28
CA ALA A 13 -7.09 -12.51 -5.09
C ALA A 13 -5.88 -11.64 -4.69
N VAL A 14 -5.43 -10.79 -5.62
CA VAL A 14 -4.39 -9.78 -5.39
C VAL A 14 -4.93 -8.41 -5.73
N ILE A 15 -4.78 -7.45 -4.81
CA ILE A 15 -5.09 -6.04 -5.05
C ILE A 15 -3.79 -5.27 -5.12
N LEU A 16 -3.54 -4.57 -6.22
CA LEU A 16 -2.39 -3.68 -6.38
C LEU A 16 -2.85 -2.23 -6.28
N VAL A 17 -2.25 -1.50 -5.36
CA VAL A 17 -2.54 -0.07 -5.12
C VAL A 17 -1.73 0.86 -6.01
N ASP A 18 -0.67 0.35 -6.60
CA ASP A 18 0.21 1.01 -7.57
C ASP A 18 0.96 -0.03 -8.41
N GLY A 19 1.78 0.42 -9.35
CA GLY A 19 2.57 -0.44 -10.22
C GLY A 19 4.03 -0.56 -9.82
N GLN A 20 4.44 -0.26 -8.59
CA GLN A 20 5.84 -0.35 -8.18
C GLN A 20 6.37 -1.78 -8.28
N ILE A 21 7.66 -1.91 -8.57
CA ILE A 21 8.26 -3.21 -8.84
C ILE A 21 8.21 -4.14 -7.63
N ASP A 22 8.47 -3.61 -6.44
CA ASP A 22 8.43 -4.32 -5.16
C ASP A 22 7.01 -4.71 -4.74
N HIS A 23 5.98 -4.02 -5.24
CA HIS A 23 4.58 -4.37 -4.99
C HIS A 23 4.01 -5.37 -6.01
N SER A 24 4.59 -5.49 -7.19
CA SER A 24 4.02 -6.25 -8.31
C SER A 24 4.78 -7.51 -8.70
N THR A 25 6.10 -7.59 -8.46
CA THR A 25 6.92 -8.75 -8.86
C THR A 25 6.53 -10.05 -8.14
N GLY A 26 5.90 -9.97 -6.97
CA GLY A 26 5.34 -11.13 -6.28
C GLY A 26 4.34 -11.93 -7.13
N LEU A 27 3.67 -11.32 -8.09
CA LEU A 27 2.80 -12.02 -9.05
C LEU A 27 3.54 -13.10 -9.84
N LEU A 28 4.83 -12.90 -10.16
CA LEU A 28 5.64 -13.88 -10.88
C LEU A 28 5.92 -15.14 -10.05
N LEU A 29 5.90 -15.04 -8.72
CA LEU A 29 6.04 -16.20 -7.83
C LEU A 29 4.78 -17.08 -7.86
N LEU A 30 3.63 -16.51 -8.22
CA LEU A 30 2.34 -17.19 -8.34
C LEU A 30 2.09 -17.77 -9.74
N ARG A 31 3.03 -17.66 -10.69
CA ARG A 31 2.84 -18.04 -12.10
C ARG A 31 2.43 -19.49 -12.33
N GLU A 32 2.75 -20.39 -11.40
CA GLU A 32 2.41 -21.82 -11.48
C GLU A 32 1.06 -22.14 -10.79
N HIS A 33 0.26 -21.12 -10.46
CA HIS A 33 -1.06 -21.33 -9.87
C HIS A 33 -1.96 -22.16 -10.80
N GLY A 34 -2.87 -22.96 -10.24
CA GLY A 34 -3.72 -23.88 -10.98
C GLY A 34 -4.81 -23.23 -11.84
N ALA A 35 -5.08 -21.94 -11.63
CA ALA A 35 -6.06 -21.12 -12.35
C ALA A 35 -5.51 -19.73 -12.61
N PRO A 36 -6.09 -18.92 -13.51
CA PRO A 36 -5.70 -17.53 -13.67
C PRO A 36 -5.78 -16.76 -12.36
N LEU A 37 -4.80 -15.87 -12.13
CA LEU A 37 -4.77 -15.02 -10.94
C LEU A 37 -5.86 -13.96 -11.03
N GLU A 38 -6.66 -13.81 -9.99
CA GLU A 38 -7.64 -12.73 -9.85
C GLU A 38 -6.91 -11.45 -9.39
N VAL A 39 -6.68 -10.51 -10.30
CA VAL A 39 -5.89 -9.29 -10.03
C VAL A 39 -6.75 -8.05 -10.18
N TRP A 40 -6.84 -7.31 -9.09
CA TRP A 40 -7.57 -6.06 -9.00
C TRP A 40 -6.62 -4.87 -9.03
N THR A 41 -6.77 -3.96 -9.98
CA THR A 41 -5.94 -2.76 -10.11
C THR A 41 -6.67 -1.68 -10.91
N THR A 42 -6.17 -0.45 -10.86
CA THR A 42 -6.63 0.65 -11.73
C THR A 42 -6.22 0.40 -13.18
N GLU A 43 -6.83 1.12 -14.12
CA GLU A 43 -6.46 1.04 -15.53
C GLU A 43 -5.01 1.50 -15.77
N THR A 44 -4.58 2.58 -15.09
CA THR A 44 -3.22 3.13 -15.26
C THR A 44 -2.16 2.13 -14.81
N VAL A 45 -2.38 1.48 -13.66
CA VAL A 45 -1.47 0.42 -13.15
C VAL A 45 -1.48 -0.80 -14.07
N ARG A 46 -2.65 -1.24 -14.56
CA ARG A 46 -2.71 -2.32 -15.56
C ARG A 46 -1.88 -2.00 -16.81
N ASP A 47 -1.99 -0.77 -17.30
CA ASP A 47 -1.29 -0.35 -18.52
C ASP A 47 0.23 -0.35 -18.29
N ASP A 48 0.71 0.12 -17.13
CA ASP A 48 2.12 0.05 -16.75
C ASP A 48 2.62 -1.40 -16.64
N LEU A 49 1.83 -2.28 -16.00
CA LEU A 49 2.15 -3.71 -15.83
C LEU A 49 1.91 -4.54 -17.10
N SER A 50 1.41 -3.93 -18.17
CA SER A 50 1.27 -4.55 -19.50
C SER A 50 2.29 -4.01 -20.52
N SER A 51 2.94 -2.88 -20.23
CA SER A 51 3.88 -2.22 -21.16
C SER A 51 5.26 -1.98 -20.56
N GLY A 52 5.39 -1.04 -19.64
CA GLY A 52 6.68 -0.64 -19.07
C GLY A 52 7.34 -1.73 -18.22
N LEU A 53 6.56 -2.41 -17.39
CA LEU A 53 6.94 -3.62 -16.64
C LEU A 53 5.95 -4.75 -16.99
N PRO A 54 6.12 -5.49 -18.09
CA PRO A 54 5.08 -6.31 -18.69
C PRO A 54 4.79 -7.63 -17.94
N ILE A 55 4.65 -7.59 -16.62
CA ILE A 55 4.37 -8.76 -15.76
C ILE A 55 3.08 -9.46 -16.19
N LEU A 56 2.02 -8.70 -16.48
CA LEU A 56 0.75 -9.29 -16.89
C LEU A 56 0.86 -10.02 -18.24
N ASN A 57 1.72 -9.53 -19.14
CA ASN A 57 1.97 -10.22 -20.41
C ASN A 57 2.82 -11.49 -20.22
N VAL A 58 3.79 -11.46 -19.31
CA VAL A 58 4.57 -12.66 -18.95
C VAL A 58 3.65 -13.75 -18.41
N LEU A 59 2.74 -13.40 -17.50
CA LEU A 59 1.81 -14.35 -16.86
C LEU A 59 0.85 -15.04 -17.84
N LYS A 60 0.57 -14.43 -19.00
CA LYS A 60 -0.22 -15.07 -20.07
C LYS A 60 0.39 -16.38 -20.60
N HIS A 61 1.70 -16.55 -20.45
CA HIS A 61 2.41 -17.77 -20.84
C HIS A 61 2.42 -18.85 -19.75
N PHE A 62 1.82 -18.57 -18.60
CA PHE A 62 1.72 -19.43 -17.42
C PHE A 62 0.25 -19.59 -17.00
N CYS A 63 -0.10 -19.32 -15.74
CA CYS A 63 -1.47 -19.44 -15.26
C CYS A 63 -2.44 -18.41 -15.88
N GLY A 64 -1.94 -17.28 -16.37
CA GLY A 64 -2.77 -16.16 -16.84
C GLY A 64 -3.26 -15.27 -15.71
N VAL A 65 -4.01 -14.23 -16.10
CA VAL A 65 -4.59 -13.24 -15.19
C VAL A 65 -6.01 -12.91 -15.63
N HIS A 66 -6.95 -12.93 -14.70
CA HIS A 66 -8.23 -12.25 -14.82
C HIS A 66 -8.09 -10.87 -14.15
N TRP A 67 -8.06 -9.84 -14.97
CA TRP A 67 -7.97 -8.48 -14.49
C TRP A 67 -9.33 -7.90 -14.16
N HIS A 68 -9.43 -7.28 -12.98
CA HIS A 68 -10.61 -6.55 -12.51
C HIS A 68 -10.25 -5.09 -12.30
N ARG A 69 -11.09 -4.21 -12.85
CA ARG A 69 -10.90 -2.78 -12.70
C ARG A 69 -11.32 -2.32 -11.30
N ILE A 70 -10.42 -1.58 -10.63
CA ILE A 70 -10.76 -0.81 -9.44
C ILE A 70 -11.33 0.54 -9.88
N PRO A 71 -12.57 0.89 -9.48
CA PRO A 71 -13.13 2.23 -9.70
C PRO A 71 -12.43 3.26 -8.81
N ILE A 72 -12.14 4.45 -9.36
CA ILE A 72 -11.44 5.55 -8.65
C ILE A 72 -12.33 6.78 -8.45
N ASP A 73 -13.61 6.65 -8.69
CA ASP A 73 -14.66 7.67 -8.61
C ASP A 73 -15.45 7.62 -7.28
N GLY A 74 -14.96 6.86 -6.30
CA GLY A 74 -15.60 6.70 -4.99
C GLY A 74 -16.68 5.64 -4.95
N VAL A 75 -16.88 4.88 -6.02
CA VAL A 75 -17.81 3.75 -6.05
C VAL A 75 -17.27 2.60 -5.21
N GLU A 76 -18.12 2.05 -4.32
CA GLU A 76 -17.80 0.86 -3.54
C GLU A 76 -17.85 -0.40 -4.43
N PHE A 77 -16.94 -1.33 -4.18
CA PHE A 77 -16.92 -2.64 -4.81
C PHE A 77 -16.62 -3.75 -3.79
N GLU A 78 -16.93 -4.97 -4.15
CA GLU A 78 -16.61 -6.16 -3.36
C GLU A 78 -15.71 -7.10 -4.16
N ILE A 79 -14.94 -7.92 -3.45
CA ILE A 79 -14.17 -9.01 -4.05
C ILE A 79 -14.69 -10.35 -3.52
N PRO A 80 -14.85 -11.38 -4.36
CA PRO A 80 -15.51 -12.62 -3.99
C PRO A 80 -14.86 -13.36 -2.81
N VAL A 81 -13.54 -13.22 -2.65
CA VAL A 81 -12.78 -13.88 -1.57
C VAL A 81 -12.92 -13.17 -0.21
N LEU A 82 -13.52 -11.99 -0.19
CA LEU A 82 -13.75 -11.18 1.02
C LEU A 82 -15.23 -10.73 1.10
N PRO A 83 -16.17 -11.68 1.21
CA PRO A 83 -17.59 -11.37 1.11
C PRO A 83 -18.06 -10.50 2.27
N GLY A 84 -18.89 -9.51 1.96
CA GLY A 84 -19.49 -8.59 2.93
C GLY A 84 -18.58 -7.47 3.38
N VAL A 85 -17.39 -7.30 2.77
CA VAL A 85 -16.52 -6.14 2.98
C VAL A 85 -16.63 -5.23 1.76
N LEU A 86 -17.02 -4.00 1.97
CA LEU A 86 -17.07 -2.98 0.93
C LEU A 86 -15.71 -2.28 0.83
N ILE A 87 -15.22 -2.14 -0.39
CA ILE A 87 -13.91 -1.53 -0.67
C ILE A 87 -14.13 -0.26 -1.50
N THR A 88 -13.44 0.82 -1.12
CA THR A 88 -13.41 2.06 -1.90
C THR A 88 -11.96 2.44 -2.16
N ALA A 89 -11.65 2.81 -3.39
CA ALA A 89 -10.34 3.36 -3.72
C ALA A 89 -10.35 4.88 -3.59
N LEU A 90 -9.31 5.40 -2.93
CA LEU A 90 -9.02 6.81 -2.81
C LEU A 90 -7.75 7.13 -3.60
N PRO A 91 -7.79 7.90 -4.70
CA PRO A 91 -6.58 8.37 -5.35
C PRO A 91 -5.70 9.16 -4.37
N VAL A 92 -4.42 8.81 -4.32
CA VAL A 92 -3.43 9.49 -3.47
C VAL A 92 -2.27 10.03 -4.30
N GLU A 93 -1.60 11.06 -3.77
CA GLU A 93 -0.39 11.57 -4.40
C GLU A 93 0.75 10.57 -4.22
N GLY A 94 1.45 10.31 -5.31
CA GLY A 94 2.59 9.41 -5.38
C GLY A 94 3.23 9.47 -6.77
N LYS A 95 4.32 8.75 -6.95
CA LYS A 95 4.98 8.62 -8.25
C LYS A 95 4.74 7.22 -8.80
N PRO A 96 4.33 7.07 -10.08
CA PRO A 96 4.31 5.77 -10.72
C PRO A 96 5.73 5.19 -10.84
N GLY A 97 5.85 3.92 -11.15
CA GLY A 97 7.14 3.24 -11.32
C GLY A 97 8.04 3.94 -12.35
N PRO A 98 9.38 3.79 -12.27
CA PRO A 98 10.32 4.45 -13.19
C PRO A 98 10.16 4.01 -14.65
N TYR A 99 9.51 2.90 -14.89
CA TYR A 99 9.17 2.34 -16.21
C TYR A 99 7.80 2.82 -16.74
N SER A 100 7.04 3.57 -15.94
CA SER A 100 5.77 4.13 -16.39
C SER A 100 5.99 5.21 -17.46
N ALA A 101 5.18 5.17 -18.51
CA ALA A 101 5.12 6.24 -19.50
C ALA A 101 4.67 7.59 -18.89
N HIS A 102 4.13 7.55 -17.67
CA HIS A 102 3.60 8.71 -16.96
C HIS A 102 4.44 9.13 -15.75
N ARG A 103 5.68 8.63 -15.64
CA ARG A 103 6.59 8.94 -14.53
C ARG A 103 6.71 10.42 -14.24
N GLU A 104 6.85 11.24 -15.27
CA GLU A 104 7.02 12.70 -15.17
C GLU A 104 5.69 13.47 -15.22
N SER A 105 4.58 12.78 -15.42
CA SER A 105 3.23 13.33 -15.52
C SER A 105 2.22 12.39 -14.86
N PRO A 106 2.28 12.18 -13.53
CA PRO A 106 1.44 11.23 -12.83
C PRO A 106 -0.04 11.43 -13.10
N ARG A 107 -0.77 10.34 -13.23
CA ARG A 107 -2.22 10.33 -13.49
C ARG A 107 -2.99 9.94 -12.24
N ILE A 108 -4.24 10.37 -12.18
CA ILE A 108 -5.19 9.88 -11.16
C ILE A 108 -5.33 8.36 -11.34
N GLY A 109 -5.08 7.62 -10.26
CA GLY A 109 -5.12 6.17 -10.27
C GLY A 109 -3.77 5.46 -10.40
N ASP A 110 -2.65 6.19 -10.65
CA ASP A 110 -1.31 5.59 -10.58
C ASP A 110 -0.96 5.11 -9.16
N ASN A 111 -1.53 5.79 -8.16
CA ASN A 111 -1.42 5.42 -6.76
C ASN A 111 -2.79 5.60 -6.09
N ILE A 112 -3.21 4.60 -5.31
CA ILE A 112 -4.45 4.63 -4.55
C ILE A 112 -4.23 4.16 -3.12
N GLY A 113 -5.01 4.69 -2.19
CA GLY A 113 -5.27 4.05 -0.91
C GLY A 113 -6.58 3.25 -0.98
N LEU A 114 -6.71 2.24 -0.16
CA LEU A 114 -7.91 1.40 -0.07
C LEU A 114 -8.59 1.59 1.29
N ILE A 115 -9.89 1.77 1.25
CA ILE A 115 -10.77 1.83 2.41
C ILE A 115 -11.55 0.52 2.43
N PHE A 116 -11.36 -0.28 3.46
CA PHE A 116 -12.15 -1.50 3.72
C PHE A 116 -13.17 -1.19 4.81
N ARG A 117 -14.43 -1.44 4.55
CA ARG A 117 -15.53 -1.19 5.48
C ARG A 117 -16.39 -2.43 5.67
N ASP A 118 -16.61 -2.85 6.91
CA ASP A 118 -17.67 -3.80 7.25
C ASP A 118 -18.99 -3.02 7.44
N PRO A 119 -19.98 -3.17 6.59
CA PRO A 119 -21.24 -2.44 6.70
C PRO A 119 -22.07 -2.85 7.92
N ARG A 120 -21.80 -4.00 8.54
CA ARG A 120 -22.53 -4.49 9.72
C ARG A 120 -22.05 -3.83 11.00
N SER A 121 -20.75 -3.73 11.18
CA SER A 121 -20.13 -3.07 12.36
C SER A 121 -19.92 -1.57 12.14
N GLY A 122 -19.86 -1.12 10.89
CA GLY A 122 -19.45 0.23 10.50
C GLY A 122 -17.95 0.46 10.63
N ARG A 123 -17.16 -0.55 11.04
CA ARG A 123 -15.72 -0.45 11.21
C ARG A 123 -15.00 -0.28 9.88
N GLN A 124 -13.94 0.53 9.90
CA GLN A 124 -13.20 0.91 8.72
C GLN A 124 -11.69 0.79 8.92
N LEU A 125 -11.03 0.21 7.92
CA LEU A 125 -9.58 0.17 7.79
C LEU A 125 -9.16 0.98 6.57
N PHE A 126 -8.10 1.80 6.71
CA PHE A 126 -7.44 2.46 5.59
C PHE A 126 -6.05 1.89 5.37
N TYR A 127 -5.75 1.51 4.13
CA TYR A 127 -4.47 0.95 3.69
C TYR A 127 -3.86 1.84 2.60
N SER A 128 -2.65 2.35 2.82
CA SER A 128 -1.90 3.16 1.83
C SER A 128 -0.40 3.05 2.08
N PRO A 129 0.31 2.12 1.42
CA PRO A 129 1.75 1.88 1.64
C PRO A 129 2.63 2.99 1.10
N GLY A 130 2.14 3.77 0.11
CA GLY A 130 2.79 4.96 -0.42
C GLY A 130 1.91 6.18 -0.23
N LEU A 131 2.47 7.24 0.38
CA LEU A 131 1.73 8.48 0.67
C LEU A 131 2.66 9.69 0.66
N ALA A 132 2.65 10.46 -0.42
CA ALA A 132 3.51 11.63 -0.56
C ALA A 132 3.01 12.85 0.24
N ALA A 133 1.69 12.94 0.48
CA ALA A 133 1.04 14.07 1.14
C ALA A 133 -0.25 13.66 1.84
N ILE A 134 -0.73 14.51 2.75
CA ILE A 134 -2.01 14.32 3.47
C ILE A 134 -2.99 15.43 3.06
N PRO A 135 -3.57 15.39 1.85
CA PRO A 135 -4.58 16.33 1.44
C PRO A 135 -5.88 16.13 2.26
N PRO A 136 -6.83 17.09 2.23
CA PRO A 136 -8.04 17.03 3.03
C PRO A 136 -8.86 15.73 2.88
N ALA A 137 -8.86 15.13 1.69
CA ALA A 137 -9.55 13.85 1.45
C ALA A 137 -8.92 12.71 2.26
N VAL A 138 -7.58 12.57 2.21
CA VAL A 138 -6.83 11.58 2.99
C VAL A 138 -7.00 11.84 4.49
N ALA A 139 -6.88 13.11 4.94
CA ALA A 139 -7.05 13.46 6.34
C ALA A 139 -8.44 13.07 6.87
N ARG A 140 -9.50 13.23 6.08
CA ARG A 140 -10.86 12.78 6.48
C ARG A 140 -10.92 11.27 6.65
N VAL A 141 -10.34 10.51 5.73
CA VAL A 141 -10.34 9.04 5.80
C VAL A 141 -9.53 8.56 7.00
N LEU A 142 -8.34 9.11 7.24
CA LEU A 142 -7.53 8.79 8.42
C LEU A 142 -8.31 9.00 9.72
N ASN A 143 -9.01 10.14 9.85
CA ASN A 143 -9.80 10.46 11.06
C ASN A 143 -11.07 9.58 11.21
N ALA A 144 -11.62 9.08 10.11
CA ALA A 144 -12.79 8.20 10.12
C ALA A 144 -12.46 6.75 10.45
N SER A 145 -11.22 6.31 10.17
CA SER A 145 -10.80 4.91 10.26
C SER A 145 -10.58 4.44 11.71
N ASP A 146 -10.93 3.19 11.97
CA ASP A 146 -10.65 2.49 13.23
C ASP A 146 -9.23 1.90 13.23
N CYS A 147 -8.70 1.58 12.05
CA CYS A 147 -7.32 1.17 11.86
C CYS A 147 -6.74 1.84 10.61
N VAL A 148 -5.48 2.26 10.66
CA VAL A 148 -4.76 2.77 9.51
C VAL A 148 -3.43 2.03 9.36
N LEU A 149 -3.18 1.52 8.13
CA LEU A 149 -1.90 0.95 7.71
C LEU A 149 -1.34 1.89 6.66
N VAL A 150 -0.35 2.68 7.03
CA VAL A 150 0.14 3.77 6.18
C VAL A 150 1.64 3.78 6.04
N ASP A 151 2.09 4.54 5.07
CA ASP A 151 3.47 4.71 4.65
C ASP A 151 4.45 4.97 5.81
N GLY A 152 5.39 4.08 5.99
CA GLY A 152 6.47 4.12 6.97
C GLY A 152 7.84 4.07 6.33
N THR A 153 7.97 4.40 5.03
CA THR A 153 9.18 4.15 4.25
C THR A 153 10.42 4.81 4.84
N PHE A 154 10.38 6.09 5.15
CA PHE A 154 11.55 6.84 5.61
C PHE A 154 11.29 7.56 6.94
N TRP A 155 12.28 7.53 7.85
CA TRP A 155 12.24 8.29 9.08
C TRP A 155 12.39 9.80 8.83
N SER A 156 13.44 10.20 8.12
CA SER A 156 13.69 11.59 7.76
C SER A 156 13.75 11.79 6.26
N ASP A 157 13.51 13.04 5.82
CA ASP A 157 13.47 13.38 4.40
C ASP A 157 14.83 13.14 3.70
N ASP A 158 15.91 13.39 4.41
CA ASP A 158 17.30 13.27 3.93
C ASP A 158 17.96 11.92 4.26
N GLU A 159 17.21 10.92 4.74
CA GLU A 159 17.71 9.63 5.22
C GLU A 159 18.68 8.97 4.24
N MET A 160 18.25 8.80 2.99
CA MET A 160 19.04 8.16 1.94
C MET A 160 20.29 8.95 1.56
N ILE A 161 20.22 10.28 1.65
CA ILE A 161 21.33 11.19 1.33
C ILE A 161 22.39 11.08 2.42
N ARG A 162 21.99 11.12 3.70
CA ARG A 162 22.92 11.06 4.85
C ARG A 162 23.73 9.77 4.87
N ILE A 163 23.16 8.66 4.46
CA ILE A 163 23.85 7.36 4.44
C ILE A 163 24.53 7.07 3.08
N GLY A 164 24.46 8.01 2.13
CA GLY A 164 25.20 7.95 0.87
C GLY A 164 24.67 6.94 -0.15
N VAL A 165 23.42 6.48 -0.04
CA VAL A 165 22.81 5.50 -0.97
C VAL A 165 21.97 6.14 -2.08
N SER A 166 21.59 7.40 -1.94
CA SER A 166 20.85 8.14 -2.95
C SER A 166 21.15 9.63 -2.88
N HIS A 167 20.89 10.35 -3.98
CA HIS A 167 20.88 11.82 -4.02
C HIS A 167 19.45 12.39 -3.88
N LYS A 168 18.43 11.52 -3.72
CA LYS A 168 17.03 11.90 -3.63
C LYS A 168 16.58 11.87 -2.18
N CYS A 169 15.73 12.83 -1.80
CA CYS A 169 15.03 12.82 -0.53
C CYS A 169 13.77 11.93 -0.59
N ALA A 170 13.16 11.67 0.56
CA ALA A 170 11.95 10.86 0.68
C ALA A 170 10.81 11.40 -0.21
N ARG A 171 10.61 12.72 -0.19
CA ARG A 171 9.58 13.40 -1.00
C ARG A 171 9.84 13.30 -2.50
N ASP A 172 11.10 13.29 -2.93
CA ASP A 172 11.45 13.05 -4.34
C ASP A 172 11.06 11.63 -4.80
N LEU A 173 11.02 10.70 -3.86
CA LEU A 173 10.61 9.31 -4.10
C LEU A 173 9.10 9.09 -3.98
N GLY A 174 8.35 10.09 -3.50
CA GLY A 174 6.90 10.01 -3.36
C GLY A 174 6.44 9.58 -1.97
N HIS A 175 7.26 9.75 -0.94
CA HIS A 175 6.97 9.36 0.44
C HIS A 175 7.01 10.55 1.40
N LEU A 176 6.02 10.65 2.30
CA LEU A 176 6.03 11.58 3.40
C LEU A 176 6.94 11.03 4.52
N PRO A 177 8.02 11.75 4.92
CA PRO A 177 8.87 11.28 6.02
C PRO A 177 8.08 11.20 7.33
N GLN A 178 8.49 10.31 8.22
CA GLN A 178 7.81 10.11 9.50
C GLN A 178 8.10 11.23 10.50
N SER A 179 9.35 11.66 10.57
CA SER A 179 9.80 12.69 11.52
C SER A 179 9.64 14.11 10.97
N GLY A 180 9.87 15.08 11.85
CA GLY A 180 9.83 16.50 11.51
C GLY A 180 8.45 17.13 11.47
N PRO A 181 8.38 18.45 11.25
CA PRO A 181 7.12 19.19 11.19
C PRO A 181 6.22 18.69 10.04
N GLY A 182 5.00 18.26 10.39
CA GLY A 182 4.05 17.73 9.41
C GLY A 182 4.40 16.32 8.89
N GLY A 183 5.36 15.64 9.50
CA GLY A 183 5.68 14.25 9.19
C GLY A 183 4.57 13.28 9.61
N MET A 184 4.63 12.05 9.08
CA MET A 184 3.58 11.03 9.27
C MET A 184 3.34 10.75 10.76
N ALA A 185 4.37 10.65 11.60
CA ALA A 185 4.20 10.41 13.02
C ALA A 185 3.38 11.52 13.71
N SER A 186 3.59 12.79 13.31
CA SER A 186 2.81 13.91 13.85
C SER A 186 1.36 13.92 13.39
N VAL A 187 1.09 13.41 12.19
CA VAL A 187 -0.27 13.23 11.66
C VAL A 187 -0.98 12.12 12.43
N LEU A 188 -0.34 10.96 12.57
CA LEU A 188 -0.90 9.80 13.25
C LEU A 188 -1.17 10.08 14.74
N ALA A 189 -0.27 10.79 15.41
CA ALA A 189 -0.45 11.15 16.83
C ALA A 189 -1.71 12.00 17.12
N ARG A 190 -2.24 12.69 16.11
CA ARG A 190 -3.45 13.53 16.23
C ARG A 190 -4.74 12.79 15.92
N LEU A 191 -4.66 11.57 15.38
CA LEU A 191 -5.87 10.78 15.11
C LEU A 191 -6.63 10.44 16.38
N PRO A 192 -7.93 10.16 16.30
CA PRO A 192 -8.74 9.75 17.45
C PRO A 192 -8.07 8.61 18.22
N GLN A 193 -8.18 8.61 19.53
CA GLN A 193 -7.54 7.60 20.40
C GLN A 193 -7.98 6.17 20.08
N ARG A 194 -9.20 5.99 19.56
CA ARG A 194 -9.72 4.69 19.11
C ARG A 194 -9.01 4.13 17.88
N THR A 195 -8.35 5.00 17.07
CA THR A 195 -7.72 4.59 15.82
C THR A 195 -6.41 3.86 16.11
N ARG A 196 -6.31 2.60 15.69
CA ARG A 196 -5.07 1.83 15.68
C ARG A 196 -4.18 2.35 14.54
N ARG A 197 -2.93 2.66 14.80
CA ARG A 197 -2.01 3.39 13.90
C ARG A 197 -0.80 2.52 13.63
N ILE A 198 -0.67 2.05 12.39
CA ILE A 198 0.35 1.07 12.01
C ILE A 198 1.14 1.62 10.82
N LEU A 199 2.46 1.68 10.95
CA LEU A 199 3.37 1.97 9.86
C LEU A 199 3.72 0.67 9.12
N ILE A 200 3.64 0.72 7.80
CA ILE A 200 3.98 -0.37 6.88
C ILE A 200 4.97 0.14 5.83
N HIS A 201 5.44 -0.74 4.92
CA HIS A 201 6.31 -0.36 3.81
C HIS A 201 7.62 0.31 4.30
N ILE A 202 8.32 -0.35 5.22
CA ILE A 202 9.50 0.19 5.89
C ILE A 202 10.74 -0.06 5.01
N ASN A 203 11.45 1.01 4.62
CA ASN A 203 12.70 0.84 3.89
C ASN A 203 13.80 0.27 4.80
N ASN A 204 14.71 -0.51 4.23
CA ASN A 204 15.81 -1.14 4.97
C ASN A 204 16.82 -0.15 5.58
N THR A 205 16.76 1.12 5.20
CA THR A 205 17.58 2.20 5.76
C THR A 205 16.93 2.88 6.97
N ASN A 206 15.64 2.60 7.20
CA ASN A 206 14.87 3.30 8.22
C ASN A 206 15.28 2.84 9.63
N PRO A 207 15.68 3.76 10.53
CA PRO A 207 16.14 3.42 11.87
C PRO A 207 15.06 2.77 12.75
N ILE A 208 13.76 2.87 12.40
CA ILE A 208 12.70 2.21 13.18
C ILE A 208 12.74 0.67 13.09
N LEU A 209 13.56 0.10 12.21
CA LEU A 209 13.83 -1.34 12.16
C LEU A 209 14.62 -1.82 13.38
N ASP A 210 15.40 -0.96 14.01
CA ASP A 210 16.00 -1.25 15.31
C ASP A 210 14.93 -1.12 16.41
N GLU A 211 14.45 -2.27 16.89
CA GLU A 211 13.40 -2.33 17.92
C GLU A 211 13.82 -1.70 19.25
N ALA A 212 15.12 -1.63 19.53
CA ALA A 212 15.68 -0.98 20.71
C ALA A 212 16.06 0.48 20.47
N GLY A 213 15.90 0.98 19.25
CA GLY A 213 16.29 2.31 18.81
C GLY A 213 15.40 3.42 19.38
N PRO A 214 15.95 4.63 19.48
CA PRO A 214 15.21 5.80 20.00
C PRO A 214 14.01 6.19 19.12
N GLU A 215 14.10 6.00 17.80
CA GLU A 215 13.01 6.28 16.86
C GLU A 215 11.84 5.33 17.09
N ARG A 216 12.12 4.05 17.34
CA ARG A 216 11.10 3.05 17.69
C ARG A 216 10.43 3.38 19.03
N ALA A 217 11.20 3.78 20.02
CA ALA A 217 10.68 4.23 21.31
C ALA A 217 9.81 5.49 21.19
N GLN A 218 10.17 6.43 20.30
CA GLN A 218 9.37 7.62 20.03
C GLN A 218 8.01 7.26 19.40
N LEU A 219 7.96 6.33 18.46
CA LEU A 219 6.70 5.85 17.86
C LEU A 219 5.83 5.18 18.91
N ALA A 220 6.40 4.30 19.72
CA ALA A 220 5.68 3.60 20.78
C ALA A 220 5.07 4.57 21.81
N ALA A 221 5.82 5.60 22.20
CA ALA A 221 5.34 6.66 23.10
C ALA A 221 4.15 7.46 22.51
N ALA A 222 4.08 7.55 21.17
CA ALA A 222 2.97 8.18 20.44
C ALA A 222 1.80 7.21 20.16
N GLY A 223 1.89 5.94 20.59
CA GLY A 223 0.89 4.92 20.31
C GLY A 223 0.85 4.51 18.83
N ILE A 224 2.01 4.55 18.15
CA ILE A 224 2.17 4.16 16.75
C ILE A 224 2.93 2.84 16.70
N GLU A 225 2.33 1.85 16.05
CA GLU A 225 2.90 0.53 15.85
C GLU A 225 3.70 0.49 14.54
N VAL A 226 4.65 -0.44 14.46
CA VAL A 226 5.33 -0.82 13.22
C VAL A 226 4.94 -2.25 12.90
N ALA A 227 4.45 -2.48 11.68
CA ALA A 227 4.02 -3.80 11.24
C ALA A 227 5.18 -4.82 11.21
N PHE A 228 4.83 -6.07 11.37
CA PHE A 228 5.73 -7.21 11.24
C PHE A 228 5.00 -8.35 10.53
N ASP A 229 5.74 -9.28 9.95
CA ASP A 229 5.19 -10.43 9.25
C ASP A 229 4.38 -11.32 10.20
N GLY A 230 3.15 -11.64 9.81
CA GLY A 230 2.23 -12.40 10.64
C GLY A 230 1.43 -11.56 11.65
N MET A 231 1.50 -10.22 11.60
CA MET A 231 0.65 -9.36 12.44
C MET A 231 -0.82 -9.59 12.15
N GLU A 232 -1.60 -9.90 13.19
CA GLU A 232 -3.05 -10.01 13.12
C GLU A 232 -3.71 -8.68 13.52
N ILE A 233 -4.75 -8.29 12.76
CA ILE A 233 -5.50 -7.05 12.98
C ILE A 233 -6.97 -7.40 13.07
N GLU A 234 -7.55 -7.19 14.25
CA GLU A 234 -9.00 -7.26 14.47
C GLU A 234 -9.59 -5.85 14.46
N LEU A 235 -10.77 -5.70 13.82
CA LEU A 235 -11.52 -4.44 13.73
C LEU A 235 -12.85 -4.52 14.45
#